data_466f47505127762a40c3b1b56d79895e
#
_entry.id   466f47505127762a40c3b1b56d79895e
#
_cell.length_a   1.000
_cell.length_b   1.000
_cell.length_c   1.000
_cell.angle_alpha   90.00
_cell.angle_beta   90.00
_cell.angle_gamma   90.00
#
_symmetry.space_group_name_H-M   'P 1'
#
loop_
_entity.id
_entity.type
_entity.pdbx_description
1 polymer ?
#
loop_
_entity_poly.entity_id
_entity_poly.type
_entity_poly.pdbx_seq_one_letter_code
_entity_poly.pdbx_strand_id
1 'polypeptide(L)'
;RRVLFRSEAVSNPLSLPKIFKFENYVTAWNNMEFPRSFGNTLFITVTAVTLIVIFGGMAGYALARTKTKLGNRMFLFFLAGLVVPFQMNIVSLYKIVKSLNLMNSLFAVILVNIAINTPQAIFLFKEFIEATIPKELEEAADIDGCSVITKYFKIVLPLLKPVASTVIILVTLNVWNEFLTPLLFLQSRENGVILQEVSRNIGQFSTDWTALFPMLMLGVAPLIIFYIFMQKYIIAGVTGGAVKG
;
A
#
# COMPACT_ATOMS: atom_id res chain seq x y z
N ARG A 1 7.00 9.67 -39.70
CA ARG A 1 5.70 9.74 -38.94
C ARG A 1 5.87 9.92 -37.43
N ARG A 2 6.87 9.31 -36.76
CA ARG A 2 7.11 9.49 -35.29
C ARG A 2 7.54 10.92 -34.93
N VAL A 3 8.26 11.62 -35.78
CA VAL A 3 8.80 12.97 -35.52
C VAL A 3 7.71 14.04 -35.56
N LEU A 4 6.69 13.90 -36.42
CA LEU A 4 5.61 14.89 -36.58
C LEU A 4 4.71 14.98 -35.33
N PHE A 5 4.41 13.85 -34.67
CA PHE A 5 3.60 13.86 -33.44
C PHE A 5 4.33 14.44 -32.23
N ARG A 6 5.66 14.33 -32.20
CA ARG A 6 6.48 14.92 -31.15
C ARG A 6 6.51 16.44 -31.24
N SER A 7 6.53 16.98 -32.48
CA SER A 7 6.49 18.43 -32.72
C SER A 7 5.13 19.05 -32.39
N GLU A 8 4.00 18.37 -32.67
CA GLU A 8 2.66 18.85 -32.31
C GLU A 8 2.46 18.86 -30.77
N ALA A 9 2.91 17.84 -30.05
CA ALA A 9 2.83 17.78 -28.60
C ALA A 9 3.71 18.83 -27.91
N VAL A 10 4.83 19.20 -28.52
CA VAL A 10 5.72 20.25 -28.01
C VAL A 10 5.18 21.65 -28.30
N SER A 11 4.57 21.85 -29.48
CA SER A 11 4.02 23.16 -29.87
C SER A 11 2.68 23.49 -29.18
N ASN A 12 1.87 22.49 -28.86
CA ASN A 12 0.58 22.67 -28.19
C ASN A 12 0.29 21.55 -27.17
N PRO A 13 0.89 21.60 -25.97
CA PRO A 13 0.80 20.52 -24.98
C PRO A 13 -0.61 20.24 -24.45
N LEU A 14 -1.50 21.24 -24.52
CA LEU A 14 -2.88 21.16 -24.01
C LEU A 14 -3.93 20.88 -25.11
N SER A 15 -3.51 20.72 -26.36
CA SER A 15 -4.43 20.40 -27.44
C SER A 15 -4.85 18.93 -27.39
N LEU A 16 -6.14 18.67 -27.65
CA LEU A 16 -6.60 17.30 -27.84
C LEU A 16 -5.93 16.68 -29.08
N PRO A 17 -5.53 15.40 -29.01
CA PRO A 17 -4.90 14.73 -30.13
C PRO A 17 -5.88 14.61 -31.30
N LYS A 18 -5.44 14.96 -32.50
CA LYS A 18 -6.24 14.85 -33.74
C LYS A 18 -6.56 13.41 -34.11
N ILE A 19 -5.72 12.47 -33.69
CA ILE A 19 -5.87 11.03 -33.97
C ILE A 19 -5.57 10.25 -32.69
N PHE A 20 -6.58 9.53 -32.19
CA PHE A 20 -6.42 8.61 -31.08
C PHE A 20 -5.82 7.30 -31.56
N LYS A 21 -4.61 6.94 -31.07
CA LYS A 21 -3.91 5.70 -31.42
C LYS A 21 -4.06 4.66 -30.32
N PHE A 22 -5.17 3.96 -30.30
CA PHE A 22 -5.40 2.88 -29.35
C PHE A 22 -4.43 1.71 -29.48
N GLU A 23 -3.80 1.55 -30.67
CA GLU A 23 -2.74 0.56 -30.90
C GLU A 23 -1.58 0.67 -29.90
N ASN A 24 -1.26 1.89 -29.43
CA ASN A 24 -0.23 2.10 -28.41
C ASN A 24 -0.57 1.42 -27.09
N TYR A 25 -1.86 1.37 -26.70
CA TYR A 25 -2.31 0.67 -25.49
C TYR A 25 -2.22 -0.85 -25.67
N VAL A 26 -2.53 -1.39 -26.84
CA VAL A 26 -2.38 -2.82 -27.13
C VAL A 26 -0.88 -3.20 -27.08
N THR A 27 -0.03 -2.37 -27.66
CA THR A 27 1.42 -2.57 -27.61
C THR A 27 1.95 -2.51 -26.18
N ALA A 28 1.52 -1.52 -25.39
CA ALA A 28 1.89 -1.38 -23.99
C ALA A 28 1.42 -2.58 -23.15
N TRP A 29 0.18 -3.03 -23.34
CA TRP A 29 -0.40 -4.20 -22.69
C TRP A 29 0.45 -5.46 -22.92
N ASN A 30 0.84 -5.71 -24.17
CA ASN A 30 1.64 -6.86 -24.52
C ASN A 30 3.08 -6.75 -24.00
N ASN A 31 3.70 -5.57 -24.14
CA ASN A 31 5.08 -5.35 -23.70
C ASN A 31 5.26 -5.50 -22.20
N MET A 32 4.25 -5.06 -21.40
CA MET A 32 4.26 -5.19 -19.94
C MET A 32 3.84 -6.60 -19.50
N GLU A 33 3.38 -7.46 -20.41
CA GLU A 33 2.66 -8.69 -20.03
C GLU A 33 1.62 -8.35 -18.94
N PHE A 34 0.77 -7.35 -19.23
CA PHE A 34 -0.03 -6.66 -18.25
C PHE A 34 -0.86 -7.59 -17.34
N PRO A 35 -1.52 -8.66 -17.84
CA PRO A 35 -2.27 -9.57 -16.97
C PRO A 35 -1.42 -10.19 -15.85
N ARG A 36 -0.17 -10.56 -16.18
CA ARG A 36 0.76 -11.14 -15.22
C ARG A 36 1.28 -10.11 -14.24
N SER A 37 1.83 -8.99 -14.74
CA SER A 37 2.41 -7.95 -13.88
C SER A 37 1.35 -7.29 -12.99
N PHE A 38 0.13 -7.11 -13.50
CA PHE A 38 -1.03 -6.68 -12.72
C PHE A 38 -1.41 -7.71 -11.65
N GLY A 39 -1.50 -8.99 -12.01
CA GLY A 39 -1.82 -10.07 -11.07
C GLY A 39 -0.82 -10.14 -9.91
N ASN A 40 0.50 -10.04 -10.21
CA ASN A 40 1.54 -10.02 -9.19
C ASN A 40 1.42 -8.79 -8.27
N THR A 41 1.24 -7.58 -8.86
CA THR A 41 1.07 -6.35 -8.09
C THR A 41 -0.17 -6.40 -7.20
N LEU A 42 -1.29 -6.88 -7.75
CA LEU A 42 -2.54 -7.04 -7.02
C LEU A 42 -2.40 -8.05 -5.88
N PHE A 43 -1.78 -9.20 -6.13
CA PHE A 43 -1.55 -10.22 -5.12
C PHE A 43 -0.69 -9.72 -3.97
N ILE A 44 0.43 -9.03 -4.26
CA ILE A 44 1.27 -8.40 -3.24
C ILE A 44 0.46 -7.39 -2.43
N THR A 45 -0.25 -6.49 -3.12
CA THR A 45 -0.98 -5.40 -2.48
C THR A 45 -2.10 -5.91 -1.59
N VAL A 46 -2.98 -6.78 -2.12
CA VAL A 46 -4.11 -7.30 -1.36
C VAL A 46 -3.65 -8.12 -0.15
N THR A 47 -2.64 -8.97 -0.33
CA THR A 47 -2.12 -9.80 0.77
C THR A 47 -1.45 -8.94 1.84
N ALA A 48 -0.57 -8.01 1.45
CA ALA A 48 0.11 -7.14 2.42
C ALA A 48 -0.90 -6.26 3.17
N VAL A 49 -1.82 -5.59 2.47
CA VAL A 49 -2.85 -4.72 3.09
C VAL A 49 -3.71 -5.51 4.06
N THR A 50 -4.18 -6.69 3.66
CA THR A 50 -5.03 -7.54 4.52
C THR A 50 -4.31 -7.92 5.81
N LEU A 51 -3.07 -8.39 5.71
CA LEU A 51 -2.28 -8.80 6.87
C LEU A 51 -1.91 -7.59 7.76
N ILE A 52 -1.58 -6.45 7.18
CA ILE A 52 -1.29 -5.21 7.92
C ILE A 52 -2.52 -4.73 8.68
N VAL A 53 -3.70 -4.74 8.07
CA VAL A 53 -4.95 -4.32 8.73
C VAL A 53 -5.30 -5.27 9.89
N ILE A 54 -5.19 -6.58 9.68
CA ILE A 54 -5.48 -7.57 10.71
C ILE A 54 -4.49 -7.44 11.88
N PHE A 55 -3.21 -7.61 11.61
CA PHE A 55 -2.19 -7.62 12.66
C PHE A 55 -1.94 -6.23 13.27
N GLY A 56 -1.96 -5.19 12.44
CA GLY A 56 -1.85 -3.80 12.91
C GLY A 56 -3.04 -3.39 13.77
N GLY A 57 -4.25 -3.81 13.40
CA GLY A 57 -5.46 -3.58 14.21
C GLY A 57 -5.42 -4.30 15.54
N MET A 58 -5.03 -5.58 15.57
CA MET A 58 -4.88 -6.36 16.80
C MET A 58 -3.79 -5.79 17.71
N ALA A 59 -2.62 -5.44 17.15
CA ALA A 59 -1.53 -4.84 17.93
C ALA A 59 -1.89 -3.44 18.43
N GLY A 60 -2.53 -2.62 17.59
CA GLY A 60 -3.03 -1.29 17.96
C GLY A 60 -4.03 -1.37 19.12
N TYR A 61 -4.95 -2.34 19.07
CA TYR A 61 -5.90 -2.58 20.16
C TYR A 61 -5.20 -2.99 21.46
N ALA A 62 -4.31 -3.98 21.39
CA ALA A 62 -3.56 -4.43 22.55
C ALA A 62 -2.78 -3.29 23.20
N LEU A 63 -2.09 -2.46 22.39
CA LEU A 63 -1.30 -1.32 22.89
C LEU A 63 -2.18 -0.17 23.42
N ALA A 64 -3.35 0.07 22.83
CA ALA A 64 -4.30 1.08 23.31
C ALA A 64 -4.87 0.73 24.71
N ARG A 65 -5.01 -0.56 25.00
CA ARG A 65 -5.60 -1.03 26.29
C ARG A 65 -4.55 -1.38 27.34
N THR A 66 -3.30 -1.60 26.95
CA THR A 66 -2.21 -1.97 27.87
C THR A 66 -1.50 -0.72 28.39
N LYS A 67 -1.86 -0.28 29.63
CA LYS A 67 -1.21 0.85 30.29
C LYS A 67 0.01 0.44 31.11
N THR A 68 0.89 -0.38 30.56
CA THR A 68 2.12 -0.81 31.22
C THR A 68 3.35 -0.10 30.65
N LYS A 69 4.43 -0.03 31.47
CA LYS A 69 5.73 0.49 30.98
C LYS A 69 6.23 -0.30 29.76
N LEU A 70 5.95 -1.59 29.69
CA LEU A 70 6.32 -2.44 28.55
C LEU A 70 5.52 -2.07 27.29
N GLY A 71 4.19 -1.93 27.42
CA GLY A 71 3.34 -1.52 26.30
C GLY A 71 3.76 -0.18 25.71
N ASN A 72 4.07 0.81 26.56
CA ASN A 72 4.56 2.11 26.10
C ASN A 72 5.92 2.00 25.40
N ARG A 73 6.85 1.17 25.88
CA ARG A 73 8.13 0.94 25.22
C ARG A 73 7.96 0.24 23.87
N MET A 74 7.08 -0.74 23.78
CA MET A 74 6.76 -1.41 22.49
C MET A 74 6.16 -0.43 21.49
N PHE A 75 5.24 0.42 21.94
CA PHE A 75 4.68 1.45 21.07
C PHE A 75 5.74 2.43 20.56
N LEU A 76 6.61 2.91 21.44
CA LEU A 76 7.75 3.77 21.07
C LEU A 76 8.71 3.07 20.09
N PHE A 77 8.93 1.76 20.25
CA PHE A 77 9.72 0.97 19.31
C PHE A 77 9.10 0.96 17.90
N PHE A 78 7.78 0.76 17.78
CA PHE A 78 7.09 0.86 16.50
C PHE A 78 7.16 2.27 15.92
N LEU A 79 6.96 3.32 16.75
CA LEU A 79 7.09 4.71 16.31
C LEU A 79 8.50 5.03 15.79
N ALA A 80 9.53 4.51 16.44
CA ALA A 80 10.91 4.68 15.97
C ALA A 80 11.10 4.10 14.56
N GLY A 81 10.39 3.01 14.23
CA GLY A 81 10.38 2.43 12.89
C GLY A 81 9.86 3.37 11.80
N LEU A 82 9.00 4.34 12.13
CA LEU A 82 8.51 5.35 11.17
C LEU A 82 9.56 6.41 10.84
N VAL A 83 10.51 6.64 11.75
CA VAL A 83 11.54 7.68 11.59
C VAL A 83 12.74 7.18 10.78
N VAL A 84 12.99 5.86 10.81
CA VAL A 84 14.15 5.27 10.10
C VAL A 84 13.85 5.18 8.61
N PRO A 85 14.61 5.87 7.74
CA PRO A 85 14.44 5.76 6.31
C PRO A 85 14.69 4.33 5.83
N PHE A 86 13.76 3.78 5.04
CA PHE A 86 13.87 2.42 4.49
C PHE A 86 15.21 2.20 3.75
N GLN A 87 15.67 3.21 3.01
CA GLN A 87 16.88 3.15 2.20
C GLN A 87 18.14 2.83 3.00
N MET A 88 18.20 3.22 4.28
CA MET A 88 19.34 2.90 5.17
C MET A 88 19.45 1.41 5.49
N ASN A 89 18.32 0.69 5.44
CA ASN A 89 18.27 -0.71 5.82
C ASN A 89 18.36 -1.69 4.64
N ILE A 90 18.47 -1.19 3.40
CA ILE A 90 18.42 -2.00 2.16
C ILE A 90 19.44 -3.15 2.21
N VAL A 91 20.70 -2.86 2.57
CA VAL A 91 21.78 -3.88 2.58
C VAL A 91 21.51 -4.96 3.62
N SER A 92 21.08 -4.58 4.82
CA SER A 92 20.76 -5.53 5.89
C SER A 92 19.55 -6.38 5.52
N LEU A 93 18.53 -5.76 4.96
CA LEU A 93 17.30 -6.42 4.50
C LEU A 93 17.60 -7.41 3.37
N TYR A 94 18.44 -7.02 2.40
CA TYR A 94 18.88 -7.91 1.33
C TYR A 94 19.57 -9.18 1.89
N LYS A 95 20.46 -9.03 2.89
CA LYS A 95 21.11 -10.17 3.54
C LYS A 95 20.11 -11.08 4.25
N ILE A 96 19.12 -10.50 4.94
CA ILE A 96 18.06 -11.27 5.62
C ILE A 96 17.23 -12.06 4.61
N VAL A 97 16.71 -11.40 3.58
CA VAL A 97 15.89 -12.05 2.55
C VAL A 97 16.66 -13.17 1.85
N LYS A 98 17.95 -12.93 1.55
CA LYS A 98 18.84 -13.94 0.96
C LYS A 98 19.09 -15.12 1.90
N SER A 99 19.34 -14.88 3.19
CA SER A 99 19.56 -15.95 4.16
C SER A 99 18.34 -16.82 4.41
N LEU A 100 17.14 -16.26 4.22
CA LEU A 100 15.87 -16.97 4.31
C LEU A 100 15.51 -17.72 3.00
N ASN A 101 16.36 -17.66 1.97
CA ASN A 101 16.08 -18.23 0.63
C ASN A 101 14.80 -17.70 -0.02
N LEU A 102 14.44 -16.45 0.26
CA LEU A 102 13.24 -15.80 -0.25
C LEU A 102 13.50 -14.91 -1.48
N MET A 103 14.72 -14.90 -2.02
CA MET A 103 15.02 -14.16 -3.24
C MET A 103 14.16 -14.64 -4.40
N ASN A 104 13.78 -13.70 -5.27
CA ASN A 104 12.90 -13.93 -6.41
C ASN A 104 11.52 -14.52 -6.03
N SER A 105 10.98 -14.10 -4.89
CA SER A 105 9.66 -14.53 -4.40
C SER A 105 8.75 -13.33 -4.10
N LEU A 106 7.49 -13.41 -4.54
CA LEU A 106 6.48 -12.40 -4.19
C LEU A 106 6.27 -12.31 -2.66
N PHE A 107 6.48 -13.42 -1.94
CA PHE A 107 6.39 -13.43 -0.47
C PHE A 107 7.45 -12.57 0.19
N ALA A 108 8.67 -12.49 -0.37
CA ALA A 108 9.69 -11.57 0.14
C ALA A 108 9.20 -10.12 0.10
N VAL A 109 8.63 -9.72 -1.03
CA VAL A 109 8.08 -8.36 -1.22
C VAL A 109 6.91 -8.11 -0.26
N ILE A 110 6.01 -9.09 -0.08
CA ILE A 110 4.89 -9.01 0.86
C ILE A 110 5.40 -8.81 2.29
N LEU A 111 6.32 -9.65 2.77
CA LEU A 111 6.86 -9.58 4.13
C LEU A 111 7.56 -8.25 4.41
N VAL A 112 8.34 -7.77 3.46
CA VAL A 112 9.01 -6.47 3.56
C VAL A 112 8.00 -5.34 3.64
N ASN A 113 6.99 -5.34 2.78
CA ASN A 113 5.92 -4.33 2.83
C ASN A 113 5.14 -4.38 4.14
N ILE A 114 4.87 -5.56 4.69
CA ILE A 114 4.26 -5.72 6.02
C ILE A 114 5.15 -5.06 7.07
N ALA A 115 6.44 -5.38 7.08
CA ALA A 115 7.36 -4.83 8.07
C ALA A 115 7.43 -3.29 8.04
N ILE A 116 7.46 -2.70 6.84
CA ILE A 116 7.57 -1.24 6.66
C ILE A 116 6.26 -0.51 7.05
N ASN A 117 5.11 -1.06 6.69
CA ASN A 117 3.83 -0.35 6.85
C ASN A 117 3.10 -0.68 8.15
N THR A 118 3.44 -1.76 8.85
CA THR A 118 2.81 -2.14 10.14
C THR A 118 2.95 -1.08 11.23
N PRO A 119 4.10 -0.41 11.43
CA PRO A 119 4.22 0.66 12.43
C PRO A 119 3.20 1.78 12.23
N GLN A 120 2.98 2.23 11.00
CA GLN A 120 1.99 3.24 10.67
C GLN A 120 0.56 2.76 10.97
N ALA A 121 0.24 1.53 10.63
CA ALA A 121 -1.06 0.95 10.90
C ALA A 121 -1.32 0.85 12.42
N ILE A 122 -0.35 0.35 13.20
CA ILE A 122 -0.44 0.27 14.67
C ILE A 122 -0.69 1.65 15.27
N PHE A 123 0.06 2.66 14.81
CA PHE A 123 -0.11 4.03 15.28
C PHE A 123 -1.54 4.53 15.04
N LEU A 124 -2.04 4.42 13.82
CA LEU A 124 -3.37 4.89 13.46
C LEU A 124 -4.48 4.17 14.23
N PHE A 125 -4.39 2.84 14.34
CA PHE A 125 -5.38 2.06 15.09
C PHE A 125 -5.36 2.40 16.57
N LYS A 126 -4.17 2.47 17.19
CA LYS A 126 -4.04 2.79 18.61
C LYS A 126 -4.64 4.15 18.95
N GLU A 127 -4.22 5.20 18.22
CA GLU A 127 -4.71 6.56 18.47
C GLU A 127 -6.23 6.66 18.24
N PHE A 128 -6.77 6.01 17.20
CA PHE A 128 -8.21 5.98 16.98
C PHE A 128 -8.97 5.29 18.13
N ILE A 129 -8.47 4.14 18.58
CA ILE A 129 -9.11 3.39 19.68
C ILE A 129 -9.11 4.21 20.97
N GLU A 130 -8.00 4.85 21.32
CA GLU A 130 -7.90 5.67 22.51
C GLU A 130 -8.82 6.91 22.47
N ALA A 131 -8.96 7.51 21.28
CA ALA A 131 -9.77 8.71 21.10
C ALA A 131 -11.28 8.45 20.96
N THR A 132 -11.66 7.29 20.42
CA THR A 132 -13.04 7.11 19.92
C THR A 132 -13.80 5.98 20.59
N ILE A 133 -13.12 4.92 21.08
CA ILE A 133 -13.79 3.75 21.65
C ILE A 133 -13.77 3.83 23.18
N PRO A 134 -14.93 4.10 23.83
CA PRO A 134 -15.05 4.14 25.28
C PRO A 134 -14.70 2.78 25.91
N LYS A 135 -14.03 2.80 27.07
CA LYS A 135 -13.66 1.56 27.77
C LYS A 135 -14.87 0.86 28.39
N GLU A 136 -15.89 1.63 28.72
CA GLU A 136 -17.12 1.18 29.31
C GLU A 136 -17.83 0.11 28.46
N LEU A 137 -17.66 0.17 27.12
CA LEU A 137 -18.16 -0.87 26.23
C LEU A 137 -17.48 -2.22 26.44
N GLU A 138 -16.19 -2.19 26.75
CA GLU A 138 -15.41 -3.40 26.99
C GLU A 138 -15.59 -3.92 28.41
N GLU A 139 -15.79 -3.02 29.39
CA GLU A 139 -16.10 -3.36 30.76
C GLU A 139 -17.49 -4.04 30.87
N ALA A 140 -18.48 -3.56 30.14
CA ALA A 140 -19.78 -4.24 30.05
C ALA A 140 -19.63 -5.66 29.46
N ALA A 141 -18.81 -5.83 28.41
CA ALA A 141 -18.55 -7.14 27.85
C ALA A 141 -17.76 -8.07 28.78
N ASP A 142 -16.95 -7.52 29.70
CA ASP A 142 -16.26 -8.30 30.74
C ASP A 142 -17.26 -8.84 31.77
N ILE A 143 -18.28 -8.05 32.14
CA ILE A 143 -19.37 -8.48 33.00
C ILE A 143 -20.16 -9.63 32.35
N ASP A 144 -20.36 -9.56 31.03
CA ASP A 144 -21.00 -10.62 30.24
C ASP A 144 -20.10 -11.85 29.98
N GLY A 145 -18.88 -11.89 30.54
CA GLY A 145 -17.96 -13.02 30.43
C GLY A 145 -17.26 -13.16 29.09
N CYS A 146 -17.21 -12.10 28.30
CA CYS A 146 -16.55 -12.12 26.99
C CYS A 146 -15.02 -12.23 27.11
N SER A 147 -14.41 -13.14 26.33
CA SER A 147 -12.94 -13.19 26.21
C SER A 147 -12.40 -11.96 25.47
N VAL A 148 -11.12 -11.63 25.66
CA VAL A 148 -10.43 -10.52 24.96
C VAL A 148 -10.56 -10.65 23.43
N ILE A 149 -10.43 -11.87 22.91
CA ILE A 149 -10.56 -12.15 21.47
C ILE A 149 -12.00 -11.87 21.01
N THR A 150 -13.00 -12.30 21.78
CA THR A 150 -14.41 -12.05 21.46
C THR A 150 -14.72 -10.55 21.49
N LYS A 151 -14.22 -9.80 22.47
CA LYS A 151 -14.35 -8.36 22.56
C LYS A 151 -13.76 -7.68 21.31
N TYR A 152 -12.54 -8.06 20.93
CA TYR A 152 -11.90 -7.47 19.75
C TYR A 152 -12.75 -7.70 18.49
N PHE A 153 -13.09 -8.94 18.17
CA PHE A 153 -13.76 -9.26 16.91
C PHE A 153 -15.23 -8.84 16.86
N LYS A 154 -15.96 -8.93 17.96
CA LYS A 154 -17.40 -8.65 17.97
C LYS A 154 -17.76 -7.22 18.33
N ILE A 155 -16.94 -6.52 19.13
CA ILE A 155 -17.24 -5.18 19.62
C ILE A 155 -16.31 -4.15 18.99
N VAL A 156 -15.01 -4.31 19.15
CA VAL A 156 -14.03 -3.29 18.74
C VAL A 156 -13.88 -3.24 17.22
N LEU A 157 -13.63 -4.36 16.56
CA LEU A 157 -13.36 -4.42 15.11
C LEU A 157 -14.46 -3.78 14.26
N PRO A 158 -15.77 -3.96 14.51
CA PRO A 158 -16.81 -3.23 13.78
C PRO A 158 -16.72 -1.72 13.91
N LEU A 159 -16.27 -1.21 15.06
CA LEU A 159 -16.09 0.22 15.31
C LEU A 159 -14.82 0.78 14.67
N LEU A 160 -13.86 -0.08 14.32
CA LEU A 160 -12.63 0.32 13.63
C LEU A 160 -12.81 0.57 12.12
N LYS A 161 -13.98 0.33 11.53
CA LYS A 161 -14.22 0.51 10.10
C LYS A 161 -13.69 1.84 9.54
N PRO A 162 -13.89 3.00 10.19
CA PRO A 162 -13.41 4.28 9.64
C PRO A 162 -11.88 4.32 9.55
N VAL A 163 -11.17 4.00 10.63
CA VAL A 163 -9.70 3.99 10.64
C VAL A 163 -9.13 2.87 9.78
N ALA A 164 -9.75 1.68 9.74
CA ALA A 164 -9.37 0.59 8.88
C ALA A 164 -9.43 1.00 7.40
N SER A 165 -10.46 1.74 6.99
CA SER A 165 -10.56 2.29 5.63
C SER A 165 -9.41 3.25 5.32
N THR A 166 -9.04 4.11 6.26
CA THR A 166 -7.88 5.01 6.13
C THR A 166 -6.59 4.22 5.97
N VAL A 167 -6.35 3.21 6.82
CA VAL A 167 -5.17 2.34 6.74
C VAL A 167 -5.13 1.59 5.41
N ILE A 168 -6.26 1.01 4.96
CA ILE A 168 -6.36 0.32 3.66
C ILE A 168 -5.93 1.25 2.53
N ILE A 169 -6.42 2.49 2.51
CA ILE A 169 -6.11 3.44 1.43
C ILE A 169 -4.63 3.81 1.45
N LEU A 170 -4.10 4.23 2.61
CA LEU A 170 -2.71 4.66 2.73
C LEU A 170 -1.74 3.52 2.39
N VAL A 171 -1.98 2.34 2.94
CA VAL A 171 -1.11 1.18 2.69
C VAL A 171 -1.23 0.69 1.25
N THR A 172 -2.44 0.69 0.65
CA THR A 172 -2.60 0.34 -0.77
C THR A 172 -1.79 1.28 -1.66
N LEU A 173 -1.86 2.59 -1.43
CA LEU A 173 -1.09 3.57 -2.20
C LEU A 173 0.42 3.36 -2.01
N ASN A 174 0.88 3.09 -0.79
CA ASN A 174 2.29 2.84 -0.52
C ASN A 174 2.78 1.57 -1.22
N VAL A 175 2.08 0.45 -1.04
CA VAL A 175 2.49 -0.86 -1.60
C VAL A 175 2.40 -0.90 -3.12
N TRP A 176 1.34 -0.32 -3.71
CA TRP A 176 1.16 -0.30 -5.17
C TRP A 176 2.23 0.52 -5.87
N ASN A 177 2.62 1.65 -5.29
CA ASN A 177 3.64 2.55 -5.85
C ASN A 177 5.06 2.21 -5.41
N GLU A 178 5.23 1.15 -4.61
CA GLU A 178 6.55 0.74 -4.15
C GLU A 178 7.33 0.07 -5.29
N PHE A 179 8.51 0.59 -5.58
CA PHE A 179 9.36 0.15 -6.69
C PHE A 179 10.66 -0.52 -6.22
N LEU A 180 11.26 -0.02 -5.12
CA LEU A 180 12.59 -0.46 -4.71
C LEU A 180 12.60 -1.91 -4.21
N THR A 181 11.59 -2.31 -3.44
CA THR A 181 11.51 -3.68 -2.90
C THR A 181 11.38 -4.71 -4.03
N PRO A 182 10.42 -4.57 -4.99
CA PRO A 182 10.38 -5.44 -6.15
C PRO A 182 11.68 -5.42 -6.96
N LEU A 183 12.28 -4.25 -7.18
CA LEU A 183 13.53 -4.12 -7.93
C LEU A 183 14.68 -4.91 -7.30
N LEU A 184 14.76 -4.94 -5.98
CA LEU A 184 15.82 -5.61 -5.25
C LEU A 184 15.63 -7.13 -5.13
N PHE A 185 14.37 -7.56 -4.97
CA PHE A 185 14.08 -8.95 -4.59
C PHE A 185 13.49 -9.79 -5.72
N LEU A 186 12.89 -9.19 -6.76
CA LEU A 186 12.31 -9.91 -7.89
C LEU A 186 13.23 -9.84 -9.12
N GLN A 187 13.88 -10.94 -9.43
CA GLN A 187 14.87 -11.01 -10.52
C GLN A 187 14.28 -11.56 -11.82
N SER A 188 13.36 -12.53 -11.72
CA SER A 188 12.72 -13.12 -12.88
C SER A 188 11.58 -12.25 -13.38
N ARG A 189 11.35 -12.27 -14.70
CA ARG A 189 10.24 -11.55 -15.29
C ARG A 189 8.88 -12.12 -14.87
N GLU A 190 8.82 -13.42 -14.59
CA GLU A 190 7.61 -14.08 -14.12
C GLU A 190 7.03 -13.45 -12.85
N ASN A 191 7.90 -13.05 -11.92
CA ASN A 191 7.53 -12.38 -10.67
C ASN A 191 7.47 -10.86 -10.81
N GLY A 192 7.70 -10.32 -12.00
CA GLY A 192 7.73 -8.87 -12.26
C GLY A 192 6.39 -8.20 -11.96
N VAL A 193 6.47 -6.99 -11.40
CA VAL A 193 5.32 -6.11 -11.09
C VAL A 193 5.18 -4.99 -12.10
N ILE A 194 4.04 -4.29 -12.11
CA ILE A 194 3.73 -3.22 -13.06
C ILE A 194 4.86 -2.20 -13.18
N LEU A 195 5.33 -1.65 -12.04
CA LEU A 195 6.34 -0.60 -12.06
C LEU A 195 7.70 -1.07 -12.60
N GLN A 196 8.07 -2.34 -12.39
CA GLN A 196 9.26 -2.91 -13.01
C GLN A 196 9.12 -3.01 -14.54
N GLU A 197 7.95 -3.44 -15.03
CA GLU A 197 7.71 -3.53 -16.48
C GLU A 197 7.71 -2.14 -17.14
N VAL A 198 7.13 -1.13 -16.47
CA VAL A 198 7.24 0.27 -16.91
C VAL A 198 8.71 0.71 -16.96
N SER A 199 9.46 0.45 -15.89
CA SER A 199 10.88 0.83 -15.78
C SER A 199 11.76 0.19 -16.85
N ARG A 200 11.50 -1.07 -17.24
CA ARG A 200 12.22 -1.76 -18.33
C ARG A 200 12.07 -1.10 -19.69
N ASN A 201 11.00 -0.32 -19.87
CA ASN A 201 10.74 0.39 -21.13
C ASN A 201 11.26 1.83 -21.14
N ILE A 202 11.89 2.28 -20.05
CA ILE A 202 12.61 3.55 -19.98
C ILE A 202 14.00 3.33 -20.54
N GLY A 203 14.27 3.89 -21.72
CA GLY A 203 15.58 3.77 -22.36
C GLY A 203 16.62 4.63 -21.66
N GLN A 204 17.85 4.12 -21.60
CA GLN A 204 18.98 4.82 -20.96
C GLN A 204 19.36 6.12 -21.67
N PHE A 205 19.25 6.17 -23.01
CA PHE A 205 19.64 7.32 -23.84
C PHE A 205 18.45 7.99 -24.56
N SER A 206 17.34 7.26 -24.74
CA SER A 206 16.14 7.79 -25.37
C SER A 206 14.93 7.02 -24.87
N THR A 207 13.87 7.75 -24.53
CA THR A 207 12.60 7.16 -24.10
C THR A 207 11.57 7.31 -25.20
N ASP A 208 10.94 6.21 -25.61
CA ASP A 208 9.78 6.26 -26.48
C ASP A 208 8.52 6.61 -25.68
N TRP A 209 8.21 7.89 -25.66
CA TRP A 209 7.04 8.40 -24.93
C TRP A 209 5.72 7.85 -25.46
N THR A 210 5.67 7.40 -26.72
CA THR A 210 4.45 6.82 -27.30
C THR A 210 4.14 5.43 -26.75
N ALA A 211 5.15 4.73 -26.26
CA ALA A 211 5.02 3.47 -25.54
C ALA A 211 4.87 3.69 -24.02
N LEU A 212 5.66 4.62 -23.47
CA LEU A 212 5.72 4.82 -22.01
C LEU A 212 4.41 5.39 -21.43
N PHE A 213 3.82 6.41 -22.06
CA PHE A 213 2.57 7.00 -21.53
C PHE A 213 1.41 6.00 -21.41
N PRO A 214 1.11 5.16 -22.42
CA PRO A 214 0.10 4.11 -22.26
C PRO A 214 0.42 3.13 -21.12
N MET A 215 1.69 2.77 -20.90
CA MET A 215 2.10 1.90 -19.79
C MET A 215 1.83 2.55 -18.43
N LEU A 216 2.19 3.84 -18.28
CA LEU A 216 1.90 4.60 -17.07
C LEU A 216 0.39 4.69 -16.81
N MET A 217 -0.41 4.96 -17.85
CA MET A 217 -1.87 5.02 -17.72
C MET A 217 -2.46 3.68 -17.31
N LEU A 218 -1.99 2.57 -17.90
CA LEU A 218 -2.39 1.22 -17.48
C LEU A 218 -1.98 0.92 -16.03
N GLY A 219 -0.80 1.36 -15.60
CA GLY A 219 -0.31 1.15 -14.24
C GLY A 219 -1.09 1.94 -13.18
N VAL A 220 -1.55 3.15 -13.53
CA VAL A 220 -2.29 4.04 -12.62
C VAL A 220 -3.79 3.75 -12.63
N ALA A 221 -4.36 3.27 -13.73
CA ALA A 221 -5.80 3.04 -13.88
C ALA A 221 -6.42 2.21 -12.73
N PRO A 222 -5.81 1.11 -12.27
CA PRO A 222 -6.36 0.34 -11.13
C PRO A 222 -6.43 1.14 -9.84
N LEU A 223 -5.44 2.02 -9.58
CA LEU A 223 -5.47 2.91 -8.41
C LEU A 223 -6.56 3.96 -8.50
N ILE A 224 -6.80 4.52 -9.69
CA ILE A 224 -7.91 5.47 -9.90
C ILE A 224 -9.25 4.77 -9.63
N ILE A 225 -9.43 3.56 -10.15
CA ILE A 225 -10.63 2.76 -9.91
C ILE A 225 -10.79 2.48 -8.40
N PHE A 226 -9.73 2.02 -7.75
CA PHE A 226 -9.72 1.80 -6.30
C PHE A 226 -10.09 3.07 -5.53
N TYR A 227 -9.51 4.23 -5.89
CA TYR A 227 -9.80 5.51 -5.26
C TYR A 227 -11.28 5.92 -5.41
N ILE A 228 -11.86 5.77 -6.61
CA ILE A 228 -13.28 6.09 -6.85
C ILE A 228 -14.19 5.28 -5.91
N PHE A 229 -13.89 4.01 -5.66
CA PHE A 229 -14.66 3.19 -4.71
C PHE A 229 -14.41 3.56 -3.25
N MET A 230 -13.18 3.96 -2.92
CA MET A 230 -12.77 4.23 -1.54
C MET A 230 -13.01 5.66 -1.07
N GLN A 231 -13.18 6.65 -1.96
CA GLN A 231 -13.32 8.07 -1.62
C GLN A 231 -14.43 8.35 -0.59
N LYS A 232 -15.55 7.63 -0.65
CA LYS A 232 -16.66 7.78 0.31
C LYS A 232 -16.27 7.43 1.76
N TYR A 233 -15.30 6.55 1.94
CA TYR A 233 -14.81 6.14 3.25
C TYR A 233 -13.75 7.10 3.81
N ILE A 234 -13.03 7.84 2.94
CA ILE A 234 -12.07 8.88 3.34
C ILE A 234 -12.79 10.01 4.07
N ILE A 235 -13.89 10.50 3.48
CA ILE A 235 -14.67 11.61 4.02
C ILE A 235 -15.22 11.25 5.41
N ALA A 236 -15.73 10.02 5.58
CA ALA A 236 -16.24 9.55 6.86
C ALA A 236 -15.16 9.41 7.96
N GLY A 237 -13.93 9.05 7.58
CA GLY A 237 -12.81 8.88 8.52
C GLY A 237 -12.22 10.20 9.01
N VAL A 238 -12.11 11.19 8.12
CA VAL A 238 -11.55 12.51 8.44
C VAL A 238 -12.54 13.37 9.24
N THR A 239 -13.84 13.33 8.90
CA THR A 239 -14.86 14.11 9.60
C THR A 239 -15.19 13.55 10.97
N GLY A 240 -15.10 12.24 11.19
CA GLY A 240 -15.30 11.60 12.52
C GLY A 240 -14.24 11.99 13.55
N GLY A 241 -13.05 12.40 13.12
CA GLY A 241 -11.98 12.92 13.99
C GLY A 241 -12.03 14.44 14.24
N ALA A 242 -12.67 15.19 13.35
CA ALA A 242 -12.67 16.65 13.38
C ALA A 242 -13.87 17.28 14.15
N VAL A 243 -14.88 16.50 14.53
CA VAL A 243 -16.12 17.00 15.17
C VAL A 243 -16.03 17.03 16.71
N LYS A 244 -14.84 16.96 17.31
CA LYS A 244 -14.63 17.26 18.74
C LYS A 244 -13.74 18.49 18.88
N GLY A 245 -14.23 19.64 18.43
CA GLY A 245 -13.81 20.95 18.80
C GLY A 245 -15.00 21.74 19.38
#